data_102c5c6b3aeaf3dad05ec1a7e99539b7
#
_entry.id   102c5c6b3aeaf3dad05ec1a7e99539b7
#
_cell.length_a   1.000
_cell.length_b   1.000
_cell.length_c   1.000
_cell.angle_alpha   90.00
_cell.angle_beta   90.00
_cell.angle_gamma   90.00
#
_symmetry.space_group_name_H-M   'P 1'
#
loop_
_entity.id
_entity.type
_entity.pdbx_description
1 polymer ?
#
loop_
_entity_poly.entity_id
_entity_poly.type
_entity_poly.pdbx_seq_one_letter_code
_entity_poly.pdbx_strand_id
1 'polypeptide(L)'
;MAYTYKVWIVDGKEHFEYGNGQTRKKDFPFAESLMKLLYLDIWSFADLFEGMGKSIVKLYETKEQQYSDNVLSALNTVAKKHIYFELLRLDWWERLEKAKAQGYKDIVVLLPRKKLPHTPANIHTMQKQMKALFAQVLDLDLSPKESVQQKMVQYYNNRGGDQLNTFQFQPQAMSFEIIGPKTFTEVLYPKDIYDIIDYFVREFVKRKQPIRLCKNCGRYFAVSGRINTEYCDRPTDDKGRTCKDMGATNVWGQKSGNKSRLLLQAHLVHNVSVFHSKS
;
A
#
# COMPACT_ATOMS: atom_id res chain seq x y z
N MET A 1 15.81 5.53 -21.59
CA MET A 1 14.68 4.65 -21.28
C MET A 1 13.64 4.82 -22.38
N ALA A 2 13.07 3.74 -22.87
CA ALA A 2 12.04 3.79 -23.91
C ALA A 2 10.62 4.02 -23.35
N TYR A 3 10.48 4.14 -22.04
CA TYR A 3 9.22 4.44 -21.36
C TYR A 3 9.38 5.61 -20.37
N THR A 4 8.26 6.23 -20.03
CA THR A 4 8.14 7.23 -18.96
C THR A 4 7.44 6.62 -17.76
N TYR A 5 7.94 6.87 -16.56
CA TYR A 5 7.23 6.69 -15.32
C TYR A 5 7.71 7.74 -14.31
N LYS A 6 6.81 8.64 -13.94
CA LYS A 6 7.08 9.76 -13.04
C LYS A 6 6.04 9.79 -11.93
N VAL A 7 6.47 10.20 -10.75
CA VAL A 7 5.59 10.34 -9.58
C VAL A 7 5.89 11.65 -8.87
N TRP A 8 4.85 12.39 -8.51
CA TRP A 8 4.97 13.61 -7.71
C TRP A 8 3.74 13.84 -6.84
N ILE A 9 3.84 14.75 -5.87
CA ILE A 9 2.76 15.11 -4.95
C ILE A 9 2.58 16.62 -4.96
N VAL A 10 1.40 17.08 -5.40
CA VAL A 10 0.99 18.49 -5.43
C VAL A 10 -0.46 18.59 -4.99
N ASP A 11 -0.81 19.65 -4.26
CA ASP A 11 -2.18 19.97 -3.83
C ASP A 11 -2.92 18.82 -3.14
N GLY A 12 -2.18 18.05 -2.32
CA GLY A 12 -2.74 16.90 -1.60
C GLY A 12 -3.11 15.71 -2.47
N LYS A 13 -2.57 15.64 -3.69
CA LYS A 13 -2.78 14.54 -4.63
C LYS A 13 -1.45 13.89 -5.04
N GLU A 14 -1.52 12.60 -5.25
CA GLU A 14 -0.49 11.79 -5.89
C GLU A 14 -0.72 11.80 -7.40
N HIS A 15 0.29 12.12 -8.16
CA HIS A 15 0.25 12.15 -9.61
C HIS A 15 1.19 11.10 -10.18
N PHE A 16 0.70 10.33 -11.12
CA PHE A 16 1.45 9.33 -11.87
C PHE A 16 1.36 9.65 -13.35
N GLU A 17 2.50 9.77 -14.00
CA GLU A 17 2.61 9.90 -15.45
C GLU A 17 3.43 8.73 -15.98
N TYR A 18 2.86 7.91 -16.88
CA TYR A 18 3.47 6.67 -17.31
C TYR A 18 3.05 6.29 -18.74
N GLY A 19 3.91 5.56 -19.44
CA GLY A 19 3.62 5.01 -20.77
C GLY A 19 4.86 4.75 -21.60
N ASN A 20 4.65 4.06 -22.70
CA ASN A 20 5.60 3.82 -23.78
C ASN A 20 5.03 4.42 -25.07
N GLY A 21 5.59 5.53 -25.55
CA GLY A 21 5.06 6.29 -26.66
C GLY A 21 3.94 7.26 -26.24
N GLN A 22 2.74 6.76 -25.96
CA GLN A 22 1.65 7.58 -25.40
C GLN A 22 1.72 7.63 -23.89
N THR A 23 1.74 8.84 -23.35
CA THR A 23 1.76 9.09 -21.91
C THR A 23 0.33 9.11 -21.36
N ARG A 24 0.11 8.41 -20.25
CA ARG A 24 -1.12 8.39 -19.46
C ARG A 24 -0.88 9.07 -18.14
N LYS A 25 -1.92 9.70 -17.59
CA LYS A 25 -1.90 10.32 -16.25
C LYS A 25 -2.94 9.67 -15.38
N LYS A 26 -2.61 9.51 -14.11
CA LYS A 26 -3.54 9.01 -13.09
C LYS A 26 -3.26 9.70 -11.77
N ASP A 27 -4.32 10.19 -11.14
CA ASP A 27 -4.26 10.93 -9.90
C ASP A 27 -5.00 10.18 -8.80
N PHE A 28 -4.50 10.31 -7.57
CA PHE A 28 -5.14 9.81 -6.36
C PHE A 28 -5.08 10.88 -5.26
N PRO A 29 -6.00 10.88 -4.30
CA PRO A 29 -5.77 11.58 -3.05
C PRO A 29 -4.47 11.12 -2.39
N PHE A 30 -3.77 12.02 -1.69
CA PHE A 30 -2.53 11.66 -0.98
C PHE A 30 -2.76 10.48 -0.04
N ALA A 31 -1.84 9.57 -0.01
CA ALA A 31 -1.83 8.32 0.75
C ALA A 31 -2.66 7.16 0.15
N GLU A 32 -3.52 7.41 -0.82
CA GLU A 32 -4.44 6.37 -1.30
C GLU A 32 -3.72 5.21 -1.97
N SER A 33 -2.76 5.48 -2.86
CA SER A 33 -2.06 4.42 -3.60
C SER A 33 -1.25 3.53 -2.66
N LEU A 34 -0.50 4.13 -1.72
CA LEU A 34 0.28 3.36 -0.74
C LEU A 34 -0.61 2.53 0.18
N MET A 35 -1.75 3.09 0.65
CA MET A 35 -2.69 2.38 1.50
C MET A 35 -3.39 1.23 0.76
N LYS A 36 -3.63 1.36 -0.55
CA LYS A 36 -4.13 0.25 -1.38
C LYS A 36 -3.10 -0.86 -1.49
N LEU A 37 -1.82 -0.53 -1.73
CA LEU A 37 -0.76 -1.54 -1.77
C LEU A 37 -0.57 -2.24 -0.41
N LEU A 38 -0.64 -1.50 0.70
CA LEU A 38 -0.45 -2.04 2.05
C LEU A 38 -1.38 -3.21 2.37
N TYR A 39 -2.57 -3.22 1.78
CA TYR A 39 -3.60 -4.22 2.00
C TYR A 39 -3.97 -5.04 0.76
N LEU A 40 -3.17 -4.92 -0.30
CA LEU A 40 -3.32 -5.77 -1.47
C LEU A 40 -2.95 -7.20 -1.10
N ASP A 41 -3.83 -8.14 -1.41
CA ASP A 41 -3.48 -9.57 -1.33
C ASP A 41 -2.57 -9.93 -2.50
N ILE A 42 -1.27 -9.77 -2.27
CA ILE A 42 -0.24 -10.02 -3.29
C ILE A 42 -0.10 -11.51 -3.60
N TRP A 43 -0.43 -12.38 -2.64
CA TRP A 43 -0.33 -13.83 -2.83
C TRP A 43 -1.39 -14.38 -3.79
N SER A 44 -2.50 -13.67 -3.99
CA SER A 44 -3.48 -14.01 -5.03
C SER A 44 -2.92 -13.95 -6.45
N PHE A 45 -1.73 -13.37 -6.65
CA PHE A 45 -1.02 -13.29 -7.93
C PHE A 45 0.21 -14.21 -8.01
N ALA A 46 0.47 -15.03 -6.99
CA ALA A 46 1.68 -15.87 -6.92
C ALA A 46 1.82 -16.78 -8.15
N ASP A 47 0.76 -17.45 -8.56
CA ASP A 47 0.76 -18.33 -9.72
C ASP A 47 1.06 -17.59 -11.03
N LEU A 48 0.57 -16.36 -11.19
CA LEU A 48 0.90 -15.51 -12.34
C LEU A 48 2.39 -15.18 -12.38
N PHE A 49 2.96 -14.80 -11.25
CA PHE A 49 4.39 -14.48 -11.15
C PHE A 49 5.27 -15.72 -11.37
N GLU A 50 4.87 -16.87 -10.85
CA GLU A 50 5.57 -18.13 -11.10
C GLU A 50 5.48 -18.53 -12.59
N GLY A 51 4.30 -18.40 -13.20
CA GLY A 51 4.08 -18.64 -14.63
C GLY A 51 4.95 -17.75 -15.52
N MET A 52 5.11 -16.46 -15.16
CA MET A 52 6.05 -15.58 -15.84
C MET A 52 7.49 -16.09 -15.74
N GLY A 53 7.92 -16.56 -14.56
CA GLY A 53 9.25 -17.15 -14.38
C GLY A 53 9.47 -18.37 -15.27
N LYS A 54 8.49 -19.28 -15.36
CA LYS A 54 8.53 -20.44 -16.26
C LYS A 54 8.61 -20.03 -17.74
N SER A 55 7.85 -19.00 -18.13
CA SER A 55 7.90 -18.45 -19.50
C SER A 55 9.26 -17.86 -19.84
N ILE A 56 9.91 -17.16 -18.88
CA ILE A 56 11.27 -16.62 -19.09
C ILE A 56 12.28 -17.76 -19.29
N VAL A 57 12.19 -18.85 -18.51
CA VAL A 57 13.07 -20.01 -18.70
C VAL A 57 12.87 -20.62 -20.09
N LYS A 58 11.63 -20.79 -20.53
CA LYS A 58 11.33 -21.26 -21.87
C LYS A 58 11.83 -20.32 -22.97
N LEU A 59 11.70 -19.01 -22.75
CA LEU A 59 12.28 -18.02 -23.67
C LEU A 59 13.80 -18.12 -23.78
N TYR A 60 14.52 -18.50 -22.71
CA TYR A 60 15.96 -18.76 -22.78
C TYR A 60 16.28 -19.98 -23.67
N GLU A 61 15.48 -21.03 -23.58
CA GLU A 61 15.70 -22.28 -24.30
C GLU A 61 15.36 -22.15 -25.81
N THR A 62 14.18 -21.59 -26.11
CA THR A 62 13.58 -21.67 -27.45
C THR A 62 13.68 -20.39 -28.26
N LYS A 63 13.82 -19.21 -27.61
CA LYS A 63 13.74 -17.87 -28.22
C LYS A 63 12.40 -17.56 -28.90
N GLU A 64 11.35 -18.34 -28.61
CA GLU A 64 10.04 -18.17 -29.22
C GLU A 64 9.28 -16.98 -28.64
N GLN A 65 8.71 -16.16 -29.51
CA GLN A 65 7.99 -14.93 -29.15
C GLN A 65 6.82 -15.19 -28.22
N GLN A 66 6.12 -16.32 -28.32
CA GLN A 66 4.98 -16.66 -27.48
C GLN A 66 5.26 -16.57 -25.98
N TYR A 67 6.48 -16.91 -25.55
CA TYR A 67 6.86 -16.84 -24.12
C TYR A 67 7.05 -15.39 -23.63
N SER A 68 7.53 -14.50 -24.52
CA SER A 68 7.56 -13.05 -24.27
C SER A 68 6.14 -12.50 -24.13
N ASP A 69 5.23 -12.91 -25.02
CA ASP A 69 3.84 -12.45 -25.03
C ASP A 69 3.09 -12.95 -23.78
N ASN A 70 3.36 -14.17 -23.31
CA ASN A 70 2.83 -14.70 -22.06
C ASN A 70 3.24 -13.85 -20.84
N VAL A 71 4.53 -13.45 -20.76
CA VAL A 71 5.02 -12.58 -19.69
C VAL A 71 4.30 -11.23 -19.73
N LEU A 72 4.20 -10.60 -20.90
CA LEU A 72 3.53 -9.29 -21.05
C LEU A 72 2.04 -9.37 -20.75
N SER A 73 1.35 -10.43 -21.15
CA SER A 73 -0.07 -10.66 -20.85
C SER A 73 -0.31 -10.77 -19.34
N ALA A 74 0.53 -11.52 -18.66
CA ALA A 74 0.46 -11.66 -17.20
C ALA A 74 0.75 -10.32 -16.49
N LEU A 75 1.76 -9.57 -16.93
CA LEU A 75 2.07 -8.24 -16.42
C LEU A 75 0.93 -7.24 -16.65
N ASN A 76 0.28 -7.28 -17.81
CA ASN A 76 -0.91 -6.48 -18.09
C ASN A 76 -2.06 -6.78 -17.13
N THR A 77 -2.21 -8.03 -16.73
CA THR A 77 -3.23 -8.45 -15.76
C THR A 77 -2.93 -7.89 -14.36
N VAL A 78 -1.69 -7.98 -13.91
CA VAL A 78 -1.26 -7.47 -12.60
C VAL A 78 -1.30 -5.94 -12.56
N ALA A 79 -0.89 -5.26 -13.64
CA ALA A 79 -0.88 -3.80 -13.73
C ALA A 79 -2.26 -3.16 -13.57
N LYS A 80 -3.33 -3.85 -14.00
CA LYS A 80 -4.71 -3.40 -13.79
C LYS A 80 -5.13 -3.36 -12.31
N LYS A 81 -4.42 -4.08 -11.44
CA LYS A 81 -4.79 -4.20 -10.01
C LYS A 81 -4.20 -3.10 -9.15
N HIS A 82 -3.00 -2.60 -9.50
CA HIS A 82 -2.36 -1.51 -8.77
C HIS A 82 -1.43 -0.69 -9.66
N ILE A 83 -1.44 0.65 -9.50
CA ILE A 83 -0.68 1.58 -10.35
C ILE A 83 0.84 1.32 -10.31
N TYR A 84 1.39 0.82 -9.20
CA TYR A 84 2.84 0.55 -9.09
C TYR A 84 3.28 -0.62 -9.99
N PHE A 85 2.37 -1.52 -10.33
CA PHE A 85 2.68 -2.60 -11.28
C PHE A 85 2.77 -2.13 -12.74
N GLU A 86 2.28 -0.93 -13.05
CA GLU A 86 2.54 -0.32 -14.36
C GLU A 86 4.04 -0.07 -14.58
N LEU A 87 4.79 0.32 -13.52
CA LEU A 87 6.24 0.43 -13.61
C LEU A 87 6.88 -0.92 -13.93
N LEU A 88 6.48 -1.98 -13.23
CA LEU A 88 6.99 -3.33 -13.49
C LEU A 88 6.69 -3.78 -14.92
N ARG A 89 5.47 -3.52 -15.41
CA ARG A 89 5.05 -3.83 -16.77
C ARG A 89 5.91 -3.11 -17.82
N LEU A 90 6.16 -1.81 -17.61
CA LEU A 90 6.95 -0.98 -18.52
C LEU A 90 8.44 -1.36 -18.52
N ASP A 91 9.04 -1.61 -17.33
CA ASP A 91 10.41 -2.08 -17.20
C ASP A 91 10.62 -3.42 -17.94
N TRP A 92 9.70 -4.36 -17.75
CA TRP A 92 9.78 -5.66 -18.40
C TRP A 92 9.48 -5.61 -19.90
N TRP A 93 8.56 -4.76 -20.34
CA TRP A 93 8.36 -4.49 -21.76
C TRP A 93 9.66 -3.99 -22.41
N GLU A 94 10.31 -2.98 -21.84
CA GLU A 94 11.58 -2.46 -22.39
C GLU A 94 12.68 -3.53 -22.41
N ARG A 95 12.78 -4.37 -21.36
CA ARG A 95 13.75 -5.47 -21.30
C ARG A 95 13.51 -6.52 -22.37
N LEU A 96 12.26 -6.91 -22.59
CA LEU A 96 11.88 -7.89 -23.62
C LEU A 96 12.16 -7.35 -25.02
N GLU A 97 11.82 -6.09 -25.29
CA GLU A 97 12.13 -5.46 -26.57
C GLU A 97 13.65 -5.36 -26.82
N LYS A 98 14.42 -4.99 -25.81
CA LYS A 98 15.88 -4.99 -25.88
C LYS A 98 16.46 -6.38 -26.14
N ALA A 99 15.99 -7.39 -25.45
CA ALA A 99 16.42 -8.78 -25.65
C ALA A 99 16.14 -9.23 -27.08
N LYS A 100 14.95 -8.94 -27.60
CA LYS A 100 14.58 -9.23 -28.99
C LYS A 100 15.44 -8.51 -30.01
N ALA A 101 15.64 -7.19 -29.84
CA ALA A 101 16.46 -6.36 -30.72
C ALA A 101 17.94 -6.82 -30.78
N GLN A 102 18.45 -7.42 -29.70
CA GLN A 102 19.82 -7.97 -29.62
C GLN A 102 19.89 -9.44 -30.02
N GLY A 103 18.83 -10.01 -30.62
CA GLY A 103 18.79 -11.42 -30.98
C GLY A 103 18.96 -12.35 -29.77
N TYR A 104 18.47 -11.92 -28.61
CA TYR A 104 18.55 -12.62 -27.32
C TYR A 104 19.98 -12.85 -26.81
N LYS A 105 20.94 -12.03 -27.24
CA LYS A 105 22.26 -11.99 -26.59
C LYS A 105 22.10 -11.46 -25.15
N ASP A 106 22.84 -12.01 -24.21
CA ASP A 106 22.79 -11.62 -22.80
C ASP A 106 21.40 -11.69 -22.15
N ILE A 107 20.53 -12.54 -22.69
CA ILE A 107 19.14 -12.69 -22.24
C ILE A 107 19.01 -12.91 -20.71
N VAL A 108 19.95 -13.65 -20.11
CA VAL A 108 19.95 -13.94 -18.67
C VAL A 108 20.15 -12.67 -17.84
N VAL A 109 20.95 -11.73 -18.34
CA VAL A 109 21.22 -10.45 -17.69
C VAL A 109 20.02 -9.50 -17.88
N LEU A 110 19.48 -9.44 -19.08
CA LEU A 110 18.34 -8.58 -19.41
C LEU A 110 17.06 -9.03 -18.71
N LEU A 111 16.82 -10.34 -18.62
CA LEU A 111 15.59 -10.94 -18.13
C LEU A 111 15.89 -11.91 -16.94
N PRO A 112 16.31 -11.43 -15.76
CA PRO A 112 16.69 -12.32 -14.67
C PRO A 112 15.51 -13.17 -14.20
N ARG A 113 15.60 -14.49 -14.35
CA ARG A 113 14.52 -15.48 -14.17
C ARG A 113 13.84 -15.45 -12.79
N LYS A 114 14.57 -15.03 -11.75
CA LYS A 114 14.06 -15.00 -10.38
C LYS A 114 13.37 -13.68 -10.01
N LYS A 115 13.57 -12.60 -10.79
CA LYS A 115 13.09 -11.26 -10.42
C LYS A 115 11.56 -11.22 -10.32
N LEU A 116 10.85 -11.72 -11.31
CA LEU A 116 9.38 -11.75 -11.29
C LEU A 116 8.81 -12.74 -10.24
N PRO A 117 9.23 -14.00 -10.18
CA PRO A 117 8.73 -14.93 -9.16
C PRO A 117 8.91 -14.47 -7.72
N HIS A 118 9.96 -13.69 -7.42
CA HIS A 118 10.20 -13.17 -6.08
C HIS A 118 9.38 -11.89 -5.76
N THR A 119 8.74 -11.28 -6.74
CA THR A 119 7.98 -10.03 -6.53
C THR A 119 6.91 -10.14 -5.44
N PRO A 120 6.07 -11.20 -5.36
CA PRO A 120 5.09 -11.33 -4.29
C PRO A 120 5.72 -11.36 -2.89
N ALA A 121 6.78 -12.13 -2.70
CA ALA A 121 7.48 -12.22 -1.42
C ALA A 121 8.11 -10.88 -1.01
N ASN A 122 8.73 -10.18 -1.97
CA ASN A 122 9.33 -8.87 -1.74
C ASN A 122 8.28 -7.83 -1.33
N ILE A 123 7.16 -7.75 -2.05
CA ILE A 123 6.07 -6.82 -1.71
C ILE A 123 5.46 -7.17 -0.36
N HIS A 124 5.27 -8.46 -0.06
CA HIS A 124 4.76 -8.88 1.25
C HIS A 124 5.69 -8.48 2.39
N THR A 125 7.01 -8.60 2.21
CA THR A 125 8.00 -8.12 3.17
C THR A 125 7.89 -6.61 3.38
N MET A 126 7.79 -5.84 2.30
CA MET A 126 7.59 -4.39 2.37
C MET A 126 6.27 -4.02 3.09
N GLN A 127 5.18 -4.76 2.83
CA GLN A 127 3.91 -4.55 3.55
C GLN A 127 4.07 -4.75 5.06
N LYS A 128 4.84 -5.78 5.50
CA LYS A 128 5.15 -5.99 6.91
C LYS A 128 5.99 -4.86 7.49
N GLN A 129 7.04 -4.45 6.79
CA GLN A 129 7.92 -3.36 7.21
C GLN A 129 7.16 -2.04 7.33
N MET A 130 6.32 -1.70 6.34
CA MET A 130 5.46 -0.51 6.40
C MET A 130 4.48 -0.55 7.57
N LYS A 131 3.81 -1.68 7.80
CA LYS A 131 2.89 -1.84 8.96
C LYS A 131 3.62 -1.64 10.28
N ALA A 132 4.84 -2.16 10.41
CA ALA A 132 5.66 -1.99 11.60
C ALA A 132 6.07 -0.53 11.83
N LEU A 133 6.49 0.17 10.76
CA LEU A 133 6.82 1.59 10.82
C LEU A 133 5.59 2.42 11.15
N PHE A 134 4.46 2.15 10.52
CA PHE A 134 3.20 2.86 10.78
C PHE A 134 2.75 2.69 12.23
N ALA A 135 2.77 1.46 12.75
CA ALA A 135 2.40 1.16 14.12
C ALA A 135 3.29 1.87 15.15
N GLN A 136 4.58 2.01 14.88
CA GLN A 136 5.53 2.52 15.87
C GLN A 136 5.83 4.02 15.74
N VAL A 137 5.64 4.58 14.54
CA VAL A 137 6.07 5.97 14.26
C VAL A 137 4.90 6.89 13.96
N LEU A 138 3.97 6.47 13.11
CA LEU A 138 2.92 7.33 12.55
C LEU A 138 1.56 7.14 13.21
N ASP A 139 1.37 6.08 14.00
CA ASP A 139 0.13 5.86 14.73
C ASP A 139 -0.12 6.98 15.73
N LEU A 140 -1.27 7.65 15.60
CA LEU A 140 -1.69 8.76 16.44
C LEU A 140 -1.91 8.34 17.90
N ASP A 141 -2.37 7.10 18.11
CA ASP A 141 -2.79 6.62 19.41
C ASP A 141 -1.60 6.06 20.22
N LEU A 142 -0.44 5.84 19.54
CA LEU A 142 0.79 5.42 20.19
C LEU A 142 1.64 6.63 20.59
N SER A 143 1.96 6.74 21.91
CA SER A 143 2.84 7.78 22.46
C SER A 143 2.53 9.17 21.90
N PRO A 144 1.31 9.72 22.14
CA PRO A 144 0.85 10.97 21.48
C PRO A 144 1.65 12.21 21.87
N LYS A 145 2.45 12.14 22.94
CA LYS A 145 3.32 13.23 23.39
C LYS A 145 4.67 13.28 22.66
N GLU A 146 5.05 12.20 21.97
CA GLU A 146 6.32 12.12 21.26
C GLU A 146 6.19 12.60 19.83
N SER A 147 7.21 13.32 19.36
CA SER A 147 7.29 13.73 17.97
C SER A 147 7.59 12.55 17.04
N VAL A 148 7.22 12.68 15.77
CA VAL A 148 7.55 11.66 14.73
C VAL A 148 9.07 11.40 14.69
N GLN A 149 9.90 12.43 14.87
CA GLN A 149 11.36 12.28 14.89
C GLN A 149 11.84 11.43 16.07
N GLN A 150 11.30 11.66 17.28
CA GLN A 150 11.64 10.85 18.46
C GLN A 150 11.22 9.38 18.25
N LYS A 151 10.01 9.16 17.74
CA LYS A 151 9.52 7.81 17.42
C LYS A 151 10.38 7.13 16.35
N MET A 152 10.87 7.86 15.34
CA MET A 152 11.80 7.33 14.33
C MET A 152 13.13 6.88 14.95
N VAL A 153 13.71 7.68 15.83
CA VAL A 153 14.95 7.32 16.53
C VAL A 153 14.73 6.04 17.36
N GLN A 154 13.63 5.96 18.10
CA GLN A 154 13.29 4.78 18.89
C GLN A 154 13.05 3.55 17.99
N TYR A 155 12.35 3.72 16.86
CA TYR A 155 12.10 2.66 15.90
C TYR A 155 13.38 2.00 15.41
N TYR A 156 14.39 2.79 15.03
CA TYR A 156 15.66 2.25 14.57
C TYR A 156 16.53 1.72 15.71
N ASN A 157 16.56 2.38 16.86
CA ASN A 157 17.34 1.91 18.02
C ASN A 157 16.81 0.56 18.55
N ASN A 158 15.51 0.39 18.63
CA ASN A 158 14.88 -0.82 19.14
C ASN A 158 14.95 -2.00 18.16
N ARG A 159 15.20 -1.75 16.88
CA ARG A 159 15.28 -2.76 15.82
C ARG A 159 16.68 -2.97 15.27
N GLY A 160 17.70 -2.49 15.99
CA GLY A 160 19.10 -2.59 15.57
C GLY A 160 19.49 -4.01 15.18
N GLY A 161 19.88 -4.21 13.91
CA GLY A 161 20.23 -5.51 13.34
C GLY A 161 19.07 -6.29 12.70
N ASP A 162 17.81 -6.01 12.98
CA ASP A 162 16.66 -6.67 12.33
C ASP A 162 16.29 -5.98 11.01
N GLN A 163 17.17 -6.10 10.02
CA GLN A 163 16.96 -5.49 8.70
C GLN A 163 15.76 -6.06 7.95
N LEU A 164 15.41 -7.33 8.18
CA LEU A 164 14.31 -7.99 7.48
C LEU A 164 12.93 -7.40 7.85
N ASN A 165 12.77 -6.95 9.09
CA ASN A 165 11.51 -6.40 9.58
C ASN A 165 11.54 -4.88 9.75
N THR A 166 12.66 -4.23 9.42
CA THR A 166 12.83 -2.78 9.53
C THR A 166 12.82 -2.13 8.17
N PHE A 167 11.95 -1.13 7.98
CA PHE A 167 11.90 -0.37 6.74
C PHE A 167 13.20 0.43 6.57
N GLN A 168 13.89 0.23 5.45
CA GLN A 168 15.16 0.89 5.13
C GLN A 168 14.94 1.91 4.01
N PHE A 169 15.19 3.19 4.29
CA PHE A 169 15.17 4.22 3.26
C PHE A 169 16.42 4.13 2.37
N GLN A 170 16.22 4.23 1.05
CA GLN A 170 17.28 4.15 0.05
C GLN A 170 17.48 5.51 -0.64
N PRO A 171 18.67 5.84 -1.15
CA PRO A 171 18.86 6.99 -2.01
C PRO A 171 17.92 6.96 -3.22
N GLN A 172 17.29 8.09 -3.55
CA GLN A 172 16.33 8.19 -4.63
C GLN A 172 16.77 9.17 -5.70
N ALA A 173 16.48 8.84 -6.97
CA ALA A 173 16.68 9.74 -8.09
C ALA A 173 15.47 10.69 -8.21
N MET A 174 15.65 11.93 -7.78
CA MET A 174 14.62 12.97 -7.85
C MET A 174 15.12 14.14 -8.68
N SER A 175 14.21 14.82 -9.34
CA SER A 175 14.44 16.04 -10.10
C SER A 175 13.44 17.11 -9.71
N PHE A 176 13.79 18.39 -9.86
CA PHE A 176 12.83 19.48 -9.78
C PHE A 176 12.36 19.84 -11.19
N GLU A 177 11.06 19.81 -11.42
CA GLU A 177 10.46 20.03 -12.73
C GLU A 177 9.29 21.01 -12.69
N ILE A 178 9.11 21.71 -13.81
CA ILE A 178 7.88 22.45 -14.12
C ILE A 178 6.87 21.45 -14.70
N ILE A 179 5.86 21.10 -13.92
CA ILE A 179 4.81 20.15 -14.32
C ILE A 179 3.52 20.82 -14.81
N GLY A 180 3.50 22.14 -14.78
CA GLY A 180 2.38 22.97 -15.21
C GLY A 180 2.70 24.47 -15.15
N PRO A 181 1.81 25.34 -15.62
CA PRO A 181 2.10 26.77 -15.78
C PRO A 181 2.52 27.49 -14.48
N LYS A 182 2.15 26.97 -13.34
CA LYS A 182 2.42 27.57 -12.01
C LYS A 182 2.98 26.56 -11.01
N THR A 183 3.37 25.37 -11.46
CA THR A 183 3.75 24.29 -10.55
C THR A 183 5.17 23.82 -10.82
N PHE A 184 6.04 24.04 -9.85
CA PHE A 184 7.42 23.56 -9.81
C PHE A 184 7.55 22.65 -8.58
N THR A 185 7.94 21.38 -8.77
CA THR A 185 7.92 20.40 -7.69
C THR A 185 8.99 19.33 -7.88
N GLU A 186 9.26 18.59 -6.80
CA GLU A 186 10.06 17.37 -6.84
C GLU A 186 9.31 16.28 -7.60
N VAL A 187 9.99 15.61 -8.53
CA VAL A 187 9.49 14.50 -9.33
C VAL A 187 10.39 13.29 -9.12
N LEU A 188 9.81 12.16 -8.73
CA LEU A 188 10.52 10.89 -8.63
C LEU A 188 10.53 10.18 -9.97
N TYR A 189 11.69 9.64 -10.34
CA TYR A 189 11.92 8.72 -11.45
C TYR A 189 12.24 7.32 -10.91
N PRO A 190 11.24 6.53 -10.55
CA PRO A 190 11.48 5.25 -9.89
C PRO A 190 12.07 4.23 -10.86
N LYS A 191 13.01 3.41 -10.38
CA LYS A 191 13.58 2.28 -11.10
C LYS A 191 12.85 0.97 -10.81
N ASP A 192 12.21 0.89 -9.63
CA ASP A 192 11.41 -0.24 -9.22
C ASP A 192 10.27 0.18 -8.27
N ILE A 193 9.46 -0.79 -7.87
CA ILE A 193 8.31 -0.55 -6.97
C ILE A 193 8.78 -0.07 -5.59
N TYR A 194 9.96 -0.50 -5.13
CA TYR A 194 10.49 -0.08 -3.84
C TYR A 194 10.73 1.43 -3.79
N ASP A 195 11.25 2.03 -4.86
CA ASP A 195 11.46 3.47 -4.94
C ASP A 195 10.14 4.25 -4.74
N ILE A 196 9.04 3.74 -5.31
CA ILE A 196 7.73 4.37 -5.16
C ILE A 196 7.24 4.24 -3.70
N ILE A 197 7.38 3.06 -3.11
CA ILE A 197 7.00 2.81 -1.71
C ILE A 197 7.82 3.70 -0.77
N ASP A 198 9.14 3.73 -0.94
CA ASP A 198 10.06 4.54 -0.15
C ASP A 198 9.69 6.04 -0.26
N TYR A 199 9.45 6.54 -1.46
CA TYR A 199 9.04 7.93 -1.68
C TYR A 199 7.78 8.29 -0.89
N PHE A 200 6.73 7.48 -0.98
CA PHE A 200 5.50 7.76 -0.23
C PHE A 200 5.67 7.62 1.28
N VAL A 201 6.43 6.63 1.76
CA VAL A 201 6.71 6.49 3.19
C VAL A 201 7.50 7.70 3.71
N ARG A 202 8.47 8.21 2.94
CA ARG A 202 9.19 9.47 3.26
C ARG A 202 8.24 10.64 3.35
N GLU A 203 7.33 10.78 2.40
CA GLU A 203 6.36 11.86 2.40
C GLU A 203 5.39 11.77 3.59
N PHE A 204 5.00 10.58 4.01
CA PHE A 204 4.25 10.39 5.25
C PHE A 204 5.02 10.90 6.48
N VAL A 205 6.30 10.54 6.58
CA VAL A 205 7.16 10.99 7.69
C VAL A 205 7.42 12.50 7.63
N LYS A 206 7.78 13.05 6.47
CA LYS A 206 8.04 14.49 6.27
C LYS A 206 6.80 15.34 6.61
N ARG A 207 5.63 14.93 6.12
CA ARG A 207 4.36 15.63 6.35
C ARG A 207 3.75 15.33 7.71
N LYS A 208 4.38 14.46 8.50
CA LYS A 208 3.84 13.96 9.78
C LYS A 208 2.40 13.47 9.59
N GLN A 209 2.16 12.75 8.48
CA GLN A 209 0.83 12.29 8.11
C GLN A 209 0.29 11.36 9.20
N PRO A 210 -0.78 11.75 9.90
CA PRO A 210 -1.32 10.93 10.95
C PRO A 210 -2.00 9.70 10.37
N ILE A 211 -1.70 8.56 10.97
CA ILE A 211 -2.28 7.26 10.64
C ILE A 211 -3.00 6.71 11.86
N ARG A 212 -4.08 6.02 11.64
CA ARG A 212 -4.85 5.37 12.71
C ARG A 212 -5.32 4.00 12.28
N LEU A 213 -5.44 3.10 13.24
CA LEU A 213 -6.08 1.81 13.06
C LEU A 213 -7.61 1.98 13.09
N CYS A 214 -8.29 1.59 12.02
CA CYS A 214 -9.74 1.69 11.94
C CYS A 214 -10.42 0.76 12.96
N LYS A 215 -11.27 1.29 13.82
CA LYS A 215 -11.97 0.52 14.86
C LYS A 215 -12.96 -0.52 14.31
N ASN A 216 -13.39 -0.39 13.04
CA ASN A 216 -14.30 -1.37 12.44
C ASN A 216 -13.56 -2.51 11.73
N CYS A 217 -12.58 -2.20 10.85
CA CYS A 217 -11.92 -3.22 10.03
C CYS A 217 -10.50 -3.58 10.47
N GLY A 218 -9.94 -2.93 11.50
CA GLY A 218 -8.59 -3.19 12.00
C GLY A 218 -7.47 -2.87 11.01
N ARG A 219 -7.71 -2.04 9.99
CA ARG A 219 -6.72 -1.66 8.98
C ARG A 219 -6.28 -0.22 9.18
N TYR A 220 -4.99 0.06 9.02
CA TYR A 220 -4.49 1.43 9.02
C TYR A 220 -5.10 2.27 7.89
N PHE A 221 -5.34 3.54 8.18
CA PHE A 221 -5.75 4.54 7.20
C PHE A 221 -5.10 5.88 7.52
N ALA A 222 -4.85 6.67 6.49
CA ALA A 222 -4.38 8.04 6.65
C ALA A 222 -5.56 8.90 7.11
N VAL A 223 -5.38 9.62 8.20
CA VAL A 223 -6.40 10.53 8.72
C VAL A 223 -6.37 11.79 7.86
N SER A 224 -7.44 12.01 7.11
CA SER A 224 -7.69 13.24 6.38
C SER A 224 -8.84 14.01 7.04
N GLY A 225 -8.64 15.31 7.27
CA GLY A 225 -9.65 16.16 7.92
C GLY A 225 -9.57 16.13 9.45
N ARG A 226 -10.63 15.69 10.13
CA ARG A 226 -10.68 15.73 11.60
C ARG A 226 -9.79 14.68 12.24
N ILE A 227 -8.88 15.11 13.12
CA ILE A 227 -7.90 14.24 13.78
C ILE A 227 -8.53 13.13 14.65
N ASN A 228 -9.74 13.31 15.12
CA ASN A 228 -10.47 12.34 15.93
C ASN A 228 -11.29 11.33 15.12
N THR A 229 -11.09 11.25 13.80
CA THR A 229 -11.71 10.24 12.94
C THR A 229 -11.20 8.84 13.30
N GLU A 230 -12.09 7.94 13.72
CA GLU A 230 -11.77 6.57 14.20
C GLU A 230 -12.07 5.48 13.17
N TYR A 231 -12.74 5.80 12.09
CA TYR A 231 -13.20 4.89 11.06
C TYR A 231 -12.76 5.36 9.67
N CYS A 232 -12.35 4.43 8.83
CA CYS A 232 -11.96 4.74 7.46
C CYS A 232 -13.17 4.74 6.50
N ASP A 233 -12.96 5.29 5.30
CA ASP A 233 -13.98 5.35 4.24
C ASP A 233 -13.98 4.12 3.31
N ARG A 234 -13.37 2.98 3.74
CA ARG A 234 -13.36 1.75 2.93
C ARG A 234 -14.75 1.12 2.92
N PRO A 235 -15.22 0.66 1.73
CA PRO A 235 -16.43 -0.15 1.64
C PRO A 235 -16.32 -1.41 2.50
N THR A 236 -17.39 -1.78 3.17
CA THR A 236 -17.46 -2.96 4.06
C THR A 236 -18.43 -4.02 3.55
N ASP A 237 -19.31 -3.64 2.64
CA ASP A 237 -20.30 -4.55 2.07
C ASP A 237 -20.63 -4.22 0.60
N ASP A 238 -21.39 -5.10 -0.04
CA ASP A 238 -21.84 -4.96 -1.44
C ASP A 238 -22.78 -3.78 -1.67
N LYS A 239 -23.31 -3.18 -0.60
CA LYS A 239 -24.17 -1.98 -0.67
C LYS A 239 -23.37 -0.68 -0.65
N GLY A 240 -22.03 -0.77 -0.63
CA GLY A 240 -21.13 0.37 -0.65
C GLY A 240 -21.05 1.14 0.66
N ARG A 241 -21.59 0.61 1.77
CA ARG A 241 -21.45 1.24 3.09
C ARG A 241 -19.98 1.18 3.52
N THR A 242 -19.48 2.28 4.06
CA THR A 242 -18.10 2.42 4.54
C THR A 242 -17.95 1.96 5.99
N CYS A 243 -16.70 1.79 6.43
CA CYS A 243 -16.40 1.57 7.85
C CYS A 243 -16.95 2.69 8.73
N LYS A 244 -17.00 3.91 8.24
CA LYS A 244 -17.52 5.08 8.93
C LYS A 244 -19.03 4.98 9.16
N ASP A 245 -19.77 4.53 8.14
CA ASP A 245 -21.22 4.31 8.24
C ASP A 245 -21.55 3.17 9.21
N MET A 246 -20.81 2.07 9.12
CA MET A 246 -21.02 0.89 9.97
C MET A 246 -20.52 1.09 11.41
N GLY A 247 -19.40 1.80 11.59
CA GLY A 247 -18.81 2.03 12.90
C GLY A 247 -19.73 2.83 13.81
N ALA A 248 -20.37 3.88 13.30
CA ALA A 248 -21.35 4.66 14.04
C ALA A 248 -22.55 3.80 14.50
N THR A 249 -23.07 2.95 13.62
CA THR A 249 -24.21 2.07 13.89
C THR A 249 -23.87 1.02 14.96
N ASN A 250 -22.68 0.39 14.88
CA ASN A 250 -22.24 -0.63 15.84
C ASN A 250 -22.02 -0.05 17.24
N VAL A 251 -21.48 1.15 17.36
CA VAL A 251 -21.33 1.83 18.67
C VAL A 251 -22.68 2.17 19.27
N TRP A 252 -23.67 2.57 18.46
CA TRP A 252 -25.04 2.81 18.91
C TRP A 252 -25.71 1.50 19.40
N GLY A 253 -25.58 0.42 18.63
CA GLY A 253 -26.13 -0.90 19.00
C GLY A 253 -25.54 -1.46 20.30
N GLN A 254 -24.23 -1.31 20.51
CA GLN A 254 -23.58 -1.73 21.76
C GLN A 254 -24.00 -0.87 22.97
N LYS A 255 -24.13 0.45 22.80
CA LYS A 255 -24.61 1.35 23.86
C LYS A 255 -26.08 1.09 24.22
N SER A 256 -26.93 0.81 23.24
CA SER A 256 -28.34 0.46 23.47
C SER A 256 -28.48 -0.92 24.12
N GLY A 257 -27.70 -1.92 23.67
CA GLY A 257 -27.65 -3.26 24.27
C GLY A 257 -27.20 -3.26 25.74
N ASN A 258 -26.15 -2.50 26.06
CA ASN A 258 -25.69 -2.33 27.45
C ASN A 258 -26.72 -1.59 28.31
N LYS A 259 -27.43 -0.60 27.77
CA LYS A 259 -28.49 0.10 28.50
C LYS A 259 -29.67 -0.83 28.78
N SER A 260 -30.05 -1.68 27.85
CA SER A 260 -31.08 -2.69 28.00
C SER A 260 -30.68 -3.77 29.03
N ARG A 261 -29.42 -4.19 29.04
CA ARG A 261 -28.88 -5.14 30.05
C ARG A 261 -28.82 -4.56 31.42
N LEU A 262 -28.44 -3.30 31.60
CA LEU A 262 -28.44 -2.59 32.87
C LEU A 262 -29.86 -2.38 33.39
N LEU A 263 -30.83 -2.07 32.54
CA LEU A 263 -32.25 -1.95 32.90
C LEU A 263 -32.83 -3.30 33.32
N LEU A 264 -32.52 -4.40 32.65
CA LEU A 264 -32.91 -5.75 33.03
C LEU A 264 -32.31 -6.18 34.38
N GLN A 265 -31.05 -5.86 34.63
CA GLN A 265 -30.42 -6.12 35.94
C GLN A 265 -31.04 -5.28 37.07
N ALA A 266 -31.35 -4.02 36.82
CA ALA A 266 -32.04 -3.16 37.79
C ALA A 266 -33.47 -3.68 38.12
N HIS A 267 -34.20 -4.15 37.12
CA HIS A 267 -35.51 -4.77 37.34
C HIS A 267 -35.46 -6.09 38.12
N LEU A 268 -34.43 -6.92 37.88
CA LEU A 268 -34.23 -8.17 38.65
C LEU A 268 -33.87 -7.90 40.12
N VAL A 269 -33.05 -6.89 40.40
CA VAL A 269 -32.69 -6.51 41.78
C VAL A 269 -33.89 -5.92 42.53
N HIS A 270 -34.75 -5.15 41.82
CA HIS A 270 -35.94 -4.57 42.44
C HIS A 270 -37.00 -5.62 42.81
N ASN A 271 -37.17 -6.65 41.99
CA ASN A 271 -38.12 -7.74 42.29
C ASN A 271 -37.65 -8.67 43.41
N VAL A 272 -36.34 -8.83 43.66
CA VAL A 272 -35.81 -9.65 44.75
C VAL A 272 -35.99 -8.94 46.11
N SER A 273 -35.90 -7.60 46.15
CA SER A 273 -36.11 -6.84 47.41
C SER A 273 -37.57 -6.79 47.84
N VAL A 274 -38.54 -6.97 46.94
CA VAL A 274 -39.98 -7.00 47.27
C VAL A 274 -40.41 -8.35 47.88
N PHE A 275 -39.70 -9.44 47.59
CA PHE A 275 -39.98 -10.76 48.15
C PHE A 275 -39.43 -10.97 49.58
N HIS A 276 -38.48 -10.17 50.07
CA HIS A 276 -37.91 -10.28 51.42
C HIS A 276 -38.55 -9.35 52.44
N SER A 277 -39.56 -8.55 52.06
CA SER A 277 -40.29 -7.66 52.99
C SER A 277 -41.67 -8.17 53.36
N LYS A 278 -42.01 -9.44 53.04
CA LYS A 278 -43.30 -10.09 53.40
C LYS A 278 -43.10 -11.47 54.04
N SER A 279 -42.17 -11.56 54.96
CA SER A 279 -42.07 -12.69 55.88
C SER A 279 -41.80 -12.20 57.33
#